data_55f033f7a85c5fe03fc009b911471ebb
#
_entry.id   55f033f7a85c5fe03fc009b911471ebb
#
_cell.length_a   1.000
_cell.length_b   1.000
_cell.length_c   1.000
_cell.angle_alpha   90.00
_cell.angle_beta   90.00
_cell.angle_gamma   90.00
#
_symmetry.space_group_name_H-M   'P 1'
#
loop_
_entity.id
_entity.type
_entity.pdbx_description
1 polymer ?
#
loop_
_entity_poly.entity_id
_entity_poly.type
_entity_poly.pdbx_seq_one_letter_code
_entity_poly.pdbx_strand_id
1 'polypeptide(L)'
;MIQSKLKGTGVALITPFTGKGEVDYPALEKIINHCIKGGVEYLVMLGTTGESVTLSKEEKLDILTFTVEKNNGRVPIVAGYGGNNTQSVIKDIESYHFKGIDAILSVSPYYNKPSQEGIFQHYKAIAAVAPKPVIIYNVPGRTGSNIKAETTLRIAKEVKNVIGVKEASGDFIQCMQIVKNRPKDFLVISGDDNITLGLMAYGLDGVISVVGQAFPSTFSEMVRQCLKGDFATARNLHYEINDITDMLFAEGSPAGIKYALEVLGICEGHVRLPLAGISESLRKKMREAIDKV
;
A
#
# COMPACT_ATOMS: atom_id res chain seq x y z
N MET A 1 -0.37 -10.72 18.29
CA MET A 1 -0.84 -11.18 16.96
C MET A 1 -0.32 -10.21 15.91
N ILE A 2 -0.15 -10.62 14.65
CA ILE A 2 0.38 -9.73 13.61
C ILE A 2 -0.53 -8.54 13.34
N GLN A 3 -1.84 -8.70 13.48
CA GLN A 3 -2.81 -7.62 13.27
C GLN A 3 -2.51 -6.38 14.11
N SER A 4 -2.09 -6.53 15.36
CA SER A 4 -1.75 -5.38 16.21
C SER A 4 -0.53 -4.59 15.70
N LYS A 5 0.38 -5.24 14.97
CA LYS A 5 1.58 -4.62 14.38
C LYS A 5 1.31 -3.98 13.02
N LEU A 6 0.15 -4.26 12.41
CA LEU A 6 -0.27 -3.71 11.12
C LEU A 6 -1.33 -2.61 11.26
N LYS A 7 -1.53 -2.09 12.48
CA LYS A 7 -2.28 -0.84 12.72
C LYS A 7 -1.37 0.36 12.54
N GLY A 8 -1.95 1.49 12.17
CA GLY A 8 -1.18 2.71 11.90
C GLY A 8 -0.82 2.87 10.44
N THR A 9 0.36 3.39 10.16
CA THR A 9 0.82 3.71 8.80
C THR A 9 1.72 2.63 8.24
N GLY A 10 1.24 1.92 7.24
CA GLY A 10 2.10 1.21 6.31
C GLY A 10 2.41 2.08 5.10
N VAL A 11 3.54 1.88 4.46
CA VAL A 11 3.88 2.58 3.22
C VAL A 11 4.07 1.61 2.07
N ALA A 12 3.35 1.87 0.96
CA ALA A 12 3.53 1.13 -0.29
C ALA A 12 4.77 1.66 -1.01
N LEU A 13 5.94 1.09 -0.71
CA LEU A 13 7.21 1.57 -1.23
C LEU A 13 7.27 1.51 -2.75
N ILE A 14 7.87 2.54 -3.35
CA ILE A 14 8.28 2.50 -4.75
C ILE A 14 9.41 1.49 -4.94
N THR A 15 9.59 1.02 -6.18
CA THR A 15 10.85 0.44 -6.64
C THR A 15 11.62 1.53 -7.35
N PRO A 16 12.72 2.05 -6.77
CA PRO A 16 13.51 3.06 -7.43
C PRO A 16 14.29 2.44 -8.60
N PHE A 17 14.42 3.19 -9.69
CA PHE A 17 15.15 2.77 -10.88
C PHE A 17 16.26 3.76 -11.22
N THR A 18 17.36 3.25 -11.76
CA THR A 18 18.41 4.05 -12.38
C THR A 18 17.94 4.62 -13.74
N GLY A 19 18.66 5.59 -14.31
CA GLY A 19 18.38 6.10 -15.65
C GLY A 19 18.45 5.04 -16.77
N LYS A 20 18.98 3.85 -16.50
CA LYS A 20 18.97 2.69 -17.41
C LYS A 20 17.77 1.77 -17.20
N GLY A 21 16.89 2.07 -16.21
CA GLY A 21 15.73 1.26 -15.86
C GLY A 21 16.06 0.03 -15.00
N GLU A 22 17.26 -0.08 -14.45
CA GLU A 22 17.66 -1.11 -13.49
C GLU A 22 17.18 -0.75 -12.08
N VAL A 23 16.98 -1.73 -11.21
CA VAL A 23 16.61 -1.48 -9.81
C VAL A 23 17.75 -0.79 -9.07
N ASP A 24 17.49 0.36 -8.46
CA ASP A 24 18.46 1.13 -7.66
C ASP A 24 18.39 0.70 -6.19
N TYR A 25 19.18 -0.31 -5.84
CA TYR A 25 19.24 -0.83 -4.47
C TYR A 25 19.76 0.17 -3.42
N PRO A 26 20.79 0.99 -3.71
CA PRO A 26 21.21 2.08 -2.82
C PRO A 26 20.08 3.06 -2.50
N ALA A 27 19.28 3.46 -3.49
CA ALA A 27 18.12 4.32 -3.27
C ALA A 27 17.02 3.60 -2.49
N LEU A 28 16.78 2.30 -2.76
CA LEU A 28 15.83 1.49 -2.01
C LEU A 28 16.20 1.44 -0.51
N GLU A 29 17.47 1.27 -0.17
CA GLU A 29 17.94 1.30 1.22
C GLU A 29 17.68 2.67 1.87
N LYS A 30 17.94 3.78 1.15
CA LYS A 30 17.65 5.13 1.64
C LYS A 30 16.17 5.32 1.94
N ILE A 31 15.27 4.86 1.05
CA ILE A 31 13.82 4.96 1.23
C ILE A 31 13.37 4.15 2.46
N ILE A 32 13.83 2.90 2.60
CA ILE A 32 13.53 2.05 3.75
C ILE A 32 13.92 2.76 5.05
N ASN A 33 15.14 3.27 5.13
CA ASN A 33 15.65 3.95 6.30
C ASN A 33 14.91 5.26 6.60
N HIS A 34 14.59 6.05 5.55
CA HIS A 34 13.83 7.28 5.67
C HIS A 34 12.41 7.02 6.25
N CYS A 35 11.70 6.05 5.71
CA CYS A 35 10.37 5.69 6.19
C CYS A 35 10.39 5.20 7.64
N ILE A 36 11.30 4.28 7.97
CA ILE A 36 11.41 3.73 9.34
C ILE A 36 11.81 4.84 10.34
N LYS A 37 12.77 5.71 9.99
CA LYS A 37 13.16 6.84 10.83
C LYS A 37 12.00 7.82 11.04
N GLY A 38 11.15 8.01 10.04
CA GLY A 38 9.95 8.84 10.11
C GLY A 38 8.80 8.20 10.90
N GLY A 39 8.95 6.97 11.38
CA GLY A 39 8.01 6.34 12.31
C GLY A 39 6.84 5.63 11.64
N VAL A 40 7.02 5.11 10.41
CA VAL A 40 6.02 4.22 9.81
C VAL A 40 5.96 2.89 10.59
N GLU A 41 4.78 2.32 10.71
CA GLU A 41 4.58 1.09 11.48
C GLU A 41 4.95 -0.17 10.69
N TYR A 42 4.86 -0.17 9.35
CA TYR A 42 5.25 -1.30 8.51
C TYR A 42 5.54 -0.91 7.06
N LEU A 43 6.24 -1.77 6.32
CA LEU A 43 6.58 -1.59 4.90
C LEU A 43 5.73 -2.52 4.03
N VAL A 44 5.29 -2.02 2.86
CA VAL A 44 4.57 -2.83 1.87
C VAL A 44 5.36 -2.82 0.57
N MET A 45 5.90 -3.98 0.19
CA MET A 45 6.71 -4.17 -1.00
C MET A 45 5.88 -4.77 -2.14
N LEU A 46 6.31 -4.53 -3.37
CA LEU A 46 5.70 -5.12 -4.58
C LEU A 46 4.19 -4.82 -4.74
N GLY A 47 3.72 -3.73 -4.13
CA GLY A 47 2.39 -3.20 -4.40
C GLY A 47 2.31 -2.49 -5.77
N THR A 48 1.17 -1.87 -6.06
CA THR A 48 0.96 -1.06 -7.26
C THR A 48 2.01 0.06 -7.38
N THR A 49 2.26 0.76 -6.27
CA THR A 49 3.24 1.86 -6.19
C THR A 49 4.67 1.37 -6.46
N GLY A 50 4.98 0.11 -6.14
CA GLY A 50 6.26 -0.54 -6.43
C GLY A 50 6.41 -1.04 -7.87
N GLU A 51 5.50 -0.70 -8.77
CA GLU A 51 5.53 -1.08 -10.20
C GLU A 51 5.73 -2.60 -10.42
N SER A 52 5.15 -3.41 -9.55
CA SER A 52 5.37 -4.87 -9.53
C SER A 52 5.05 -5.59 -10.85
N VAL A 53 4.18 -4.99 -11.69
CA VAL A 53 3.80 -5.55 -13.00
C VAL A 53 4.87 -5.38 -14.07
N THR A 54 5.86 -4.50 -13.87
CA THR A 54 6.97 -4.27 -14.79
C THR A 54 8.28 -4.90 -14.30
N LEU A 55 8.25 -5.58 -13.15
CA LEU A 55 9.39 -6.29 -12.59
C LEU A 55 9.40 -7.75 -13.05
N SER A 56 10.58 -8.27 -13.37
CA SER A 56 10.77 -9.70 -13.58
C SER A 56 10.55 -10.49 -12.27
N LYS A 57 10.46 -11.81 -12.39
CA LYS A 57 10.33 -12.67 -11.21
C LYS A 57 11.59 -12.60 -10.33
N GLU A 58 12.74 -12.58 -10.95
CA GLU A 58 14.06 -12.45 -10.30
C GLU A 58 14.15 -11.12 -9.56
N GLU A 59 13.85 -9.99 -10.22
CA GLU A 59 13.84 -8.67 -9.58
C GLU A 59 12.93 -8.61 -8.35
N LYS A 60 11.73 -9.22 -8.41
CA LYS A 60 10.83 -9.29 -7.25
C LYS A 60 11.45 -10.02 -6.08
N LEU A 61 12.10 -11.17 -6.32
CA LEU A 61 12.77 -11.96 -5.30
C LEU A 61 13.94 -11.18 -4.68
N ASP A 62 14.77 -10.55 -5.51
CA ASP A 62 15.92 -9.78 -5.07
C ASP A 62 15.49 -8.55 -4.24
N ILE A 63 14.44 -7.81 -4.67
CA ILE A 63 13.88 -6.69 -3.93
C ILE A 63 13.38 -7.13 -2.56
N LEU A 64 12.65 -8.25 -2.46
CA LEU A 64 12.17 -8.75 -1.17
C LEU A 64 13.31 -9.17 -0.27
N THR A 65 14.29 -9.91 -0.80
CA THR A 65 15.47 -10.37 -0.05
C THR A 65 16.27 -9.19 0.48
N PHE A 66 16.55 -8.20 -0.39
CA PHE A 66 17.24 -6.97 -0.01
C PHE A 66 16.46 -6.18 1.05
N THR A 67 15.15 -6.04 0.88
CA THR A 67 14.32 -5.32 1.85
C THR A 67 14.32 -6.01 3.22
N VAL A 68 14.22 -7.33 3.26
CA VAL A 68 14.29 -8.09 4.53
C VAL A 68 15.64 -7.88 5.20
N GLU A 69 16.74 -7.95 4.45
CA GLU A 69 18.08 -7.68 4.95
C GLU A 69 18.20 -6.26 5.54
N LYS A 70 17.84 -5.24 4.76
CA LYS A 70 17.98 -3.83 5.16
C LYS A 70 16.98 -3.41 6.23
N ASN A 71 15.81 -4.00 6.26
CA ASN A 71 14.86 -3.79 7.37
C ASN A 71 15.39 -4.37 8.70
N ASN A 72 16.11 -5.47 8.66
CA ASN A 72 16.70 -6.14 9.83
C ASN A 72 15.71 -6.28 11.01
N GLY A 73 14.45 -6.62 10.71
CA GLY A 73 13.40 -6.85 11.71
C GLY A 73 12.90 -5.61 12.46
N ARG A 74 13.24 -4.39 12.01
CA ARG A 74 12.83 -3.13 12.66
C ARG A 74 11.31 -2.91 12.63
N VAL A 75 10.68 -3.23 11.50
CA VAL A 75 9.21 -3.14 11.33
C VAL A 75 8.70 -4.34 10.54
N PRO A 76 7.40 -4.69 10.60
CA PRO A 76 6.82 -5.73 9.75
C PRO A 76 6.96 -5.42 8.26
N ILE A 77 7.05 -6.48 7.45
CA ILE A 77 7.06 -6.39 5.98
C ILE A 77 5.84 -7.14 5.43
N VAL A 78 5.07 -6.44 4.59
CA VAL A 78 3.96 -7.00 3.81
C VAL A 78 4.39 -7.09 2.35
N ALA A 79 4.24 -8.26 1.71
CA ALA A 79 4.62 -8.46 0.32
C ALA A 79 3.40 -8.55 -0.60
N GLY A 80 3.43 -7.85 -1.73
CA GLY A 80 2.37 -7.87 -2.73
C GLY A 80 2.42 -9.14 -3.58
N TYR A 81 1.39 -9.99 -3.48
CA TYR A 81 1.16 -11.17 -4.30
C TYR A 81 -0.30 -11.18 -4.75
N GLY A 82 -0.57 -10.73 -5.94
CA GLY A 82 -1.93 -10.68 -6.50
C GLY A 82 -1.90 -10.74 -8.01
N GLY A 83 -3.05 -10.99 -8.60
CA GLY A 83 -3.20 -11.12 -10.04
C GLY A 83 -4.62 -11.50 -10.43
N ASN A 84 -4.86 -11.62 -11.73
CA ASN A 84 -6.16 -11.99 -12.29
C ASN A 84 -6.26 -13.46 -12.74
N ASN A 85 -5.22 -14.25 -12.46
CA ASN A 85 -5.20 -15.70 -12.62
C ASN A 85 -4.86 -16.36 -11.29
N THR A 86 -5.86 -16.99 -10.67
CA THR A 86 -5.73 -17.62 -9.34
C THR A 86 -4.58 -18.62 -9.27
N GLN A 87 -4.43 -19.47 -10.30
CA GLN A 87 -3.39 -20.51 -10.33
C GLN A 87 -1.98 -19.91 -10.44
N SER A 88 -1.82 -18.81 -11.19
CA SER A 88 -0.53 -18.12 -11.27
C SER A 88 -0.17 -17.48 -9.91
N VAL A 89 -1.12 -16.86 -9.22
CA VAL A 89 -0.88 -16.30 -7.88
C VAL A 89 -0.51 -17.38 -6.88
N ILE A 90 -1.18 -18.53 -6.90
CA ILE A 90 -0.83 -19.69 -6.06
C ILE A 90 0.59 -20.15 -6.32
N LYS A 91 0.98 -20.36 -7.58
CA LYS A 91 2.34 -20.78 -7.95
C LYS A 91 3.40 -19.78 -7.53
N ASP A 92 3.12 -18.49 -7.65
CA ASP A 92 4.06 -17.42 -7.21
C ASP A 92 4.23 -17.44 -5.69
N ILE A 93 3.15 -17.64 -4.93
CA ILE A 93 3.21 -17.78 -3.47
C ILE A 93 4.01 -19.03 -3.07
N GLU A 94 3.70 -20.19 -3.67
CA GLU A 94 4.39 -21.45 -3.35
C GLU A 94 5.88 -21.43 -3.72
N SER A 95 6.28 -20.58 -4.68
CA SER A 95 7.67 -20.46 -5.14
C SER A 95 8.58 -19.61 -4.25
N TYR A 96 8.04 -18.95 -3.20
CA TYR A 96 8.80 -18.07 -2.32
C TYR A 96 8.77 -18.53 -0.85
N HIS A 97 9.89 -18.37 -0.16
CA HIS A 97 10.05 -18.89 1.22
C HIS A 97 9.43 -18.04 2.33
N PHE A 98 9.01 -16.82 2.05
CA PHE A 98 8.43 -15.85 3.00
C PHE A 98 9.22 -15.65 4.31
N LYS A 99 10.51 -15.96 4.34
CA LYS A 99 11.36 -15.65 5.48
C LYS A 99 11.52 -14.15 5.62
N GLY A 100 11.21 -13.61 6.81
CA GLY A 100 11.25 -12.17 7.06
C GLY A 100 10.05 -11.38 6.53
N ILE A 101 9.07 -12.03 5.90
CA ILE A 101 7.79 -11.45 5.49
C ILE A 101 6.72 -11.80 6.52
N ASP A 102 5.90 -10.83 6.89
CA ASP A 102 4.91 -10.95 7.96
C ASP A 102 3.48 -11.16 7.46
N ALA A 103 3.13 -10.59 6.29
CA ALA A 103 1.82 -10.76 5.67
C ALA A 103 1.91 -10.61 4.13
N ILE A 104 0.83 -10.99 3.46
CA ILE A 104 0.66 -10.88 2.00
C ILE A 104 -0.44 -9.85 1.73
N LEU A 105 -0.18 -8.88 0.83
CA LEU A 105 -1.20 -8.01 0.25
C LEU A 105 -1.60 -8.54 -1.12
N SER A 106 -2.88 -8.91 -1.30
CA SER A 106 -3.36 -9.51 -2.54
C SER A 106 -4.44 -8.64 -3.18
N VAL A 107 -4.11 -8.03 -4.34
CA VAL A 107 -5.08 -7.22 -5.10
C VAL A 107 -6.15 -8.10 -5.72
N SER A 108 -7.39 -7.60 -5.75
CA SER A 108 -8.52 -8.26 -6.41
C SER A 108 -8.25 -8.48 -7.90
N PRO A 109 -8.75 -9.58 -8.50
CA PRO A 109 -8.58 -9.80 -9.93
C PRO A 109 -9.06 -8.61 -10.76
N TYR A 110 -8.21 -8.17 -11.67
CA TYR A 110 -8.44 -7.05 -12.56
C TYR A 110 -8.65 -7.52 -14.01
N TYR A 111 -9.22 -6.67 -14.86
CA TYR A 111 -9.44 -6.90 -16.28
C TYR A 111 -10.56 -7.91 -16.58
N ASN A 112 -10.51 -9.14 -16.10
CA ASN A 112 -11.51 -10.20 -16.35
C ASN A 112 -12.76 -10.11 -15.45
N LYS A 113 -12.81 -9.16 -14.48
CA LYS A 113 -13.98 -8.75 -13.68
C LYS A 113 -14.82 -9.91 -13.15
N PRO A 114 -14.30 -10.74 -12.24
CA PRO A 114 -15.05 -11.87 -11.71
C PRO A 114 -16.31 -11.43 -10.95
N SER A 115 -17.29 -12.33 -10.84
CA SER A 115 -18.45 -12.16 -9.96
C SER A 115 -18.01 -12.14 -8.49
N GLN A 116 -18.90 -11.72 -7.58
CA GLN A 116 -18.61 -11.72 -6.13
C GLN A 116 -18.27 -13.13 -5.62
N GLU A 117 -18.93 -14.17 -6.15
CA GLU A 117 -18.59 -15.55 -5.84
C GLU A 117 -17.19 -15.91 -6.37
N GLY A 118 -16.86 -15.49 -7.60
CA GLY A 118 -15.52 -15.68 -8.16
C GLY A 118 -14.43 -15.02 -7.32
N ILE A 119 -14.66 -13.80 -6.81
CA ILE A 119 -13.76 -13.10 -5.90
C ILE A 119 -13.59 -13.89 -4.59
N PHE A 120 -14.69 -14.37 -4.01
CA PHE A 120 -14.65 -15.19 -2.79
C PHE A 120 -13.83 -16.47 -2.98
N GLN A 121 -14.07 -17.21 -4.05
CA GLN A 121 -13.33 -18.44 -4.36
C GLN A 121 -11.86 -18.19 -4.65
N HIS A 122 -11.52 -17.08 -5.33
CA HIS A 122 -10.15 -16.64 -5.57
C HIS A 122 -9.38 -16.46 -4.25
N TYR A 123 -9.91 -15.71 -3.32
CA TYR A 123 -9.24 -15.47 -2.04
C TYR A 123 -9.22 -16.70 -1.12
N LYS A 124 -10.27 -17.52 -1.18
CA LYS A 124 -10.29 -18.80 -0.46
C LYS A 124 -9.17 -19.72 -0.93
N ALA A 125 -8.96 -19.83 -2.25
CA ALA A 125 -7.90 -20.65 -2.83
C ALA A 125 -6.49 -20.09 -2.49
N ILE A 126 -6.28 -18.78 -2.60
CA ILE A 126 -5.00 -18.12 -2.25
C ILE A 126 -4.69 -18.33 -0.76
N ALA A 127 -5.65 -18.06 0.11
CA ALA A 127 -5.45 -18.15 1.56
C ALA A 127 -5.18 -19.59 2.02
N ALA A 128 -5.64 -20.60 1.28
CA ALA A 128 -5.40 -22.00 1.60
C ALA A 128 -3.93 -22.40 1.45
N VAL A 129 -3.19 -21.78 0.52
CA VAL A 129 -1.76 -22.07 0.26
C VAL A 129 -0.82 -21.04 0.88
N ALA A 130 -1.34 -19.86 1.24
CA ALA A 130 -0.53 -18.77 1.75
C ALA A 130 0.10 -19.12 3.11
N PRO A 131 1.46 -19.12 3.22
CA PRO A 131 2.15 -19.44 4.48
C PRO A 131 2.12 -18.27 5.47
N LYS A 132 1.61 -17.12 5.06
CA LYS A 132 1.46 -15.90 5.85
C LYS A 132 0.02 -15.39 5.75
N PRO A 133 -0.45 -14.63 6.74
CA PRO A 133 -1.77 -14.00 6.69
C PRO A 133 -1.94 -13.12 5.45
N VAL A 134 -3.14 -13.11 4.90
CA VAL A 134 -3.49 -12.36 3.69
C VAL A 134 -4.33 -11.14 4.04
N ILE A 135 -3.98 -9.99 3.47
CA ILE A 135 -4.78 -8.78 3.42
C ILE A 135 -5.31 -8.66 1.99
N ILE A 136 -6.62 -8.68 1.81
CA ILE A 136 -7.23 -8.49 0.51
C ILE A 136 -7.18 -7.01 0.12
N TYR A 137 -7.05 -6.70 -1.18
CA TYR A 137 -6.94 -5.33 -1.64
C TYR A 137 -8.02 -5.00 -2.66
N ASN A 138 -8.95 -4.12 -2.25
CA ASN A 138 -10.04 -3.60 -3.07
C ASN A 138 -9.67 -2.23 -3.64
N VAL A 139 -9.56 -2.13 -4.96
CA VAL A 139 -9.22 -0.89 -5.67
C VAL A 139 -9.97 -0.79 -7.01
N PRO A 140 -11.29 -0.54 -6.99
CA PRO A 140 -12.13 -0.58 -8.19
C PRO A 140 -11.66 0.32 -9.32
N GLY A 141 -11.07 1.48 -9.00
CA GLY A 141 -10.52 2.42 -9.99
C GLY A 141 -9.37 1.83 -10.83
N ARG A 142 -8.70 0.78 -10.35
CA ARG A 142 -7.62 0.08 -11.08
C ARG A 142 -8.04 -1.28 -11.61
N THR A 143 -8.84 -2.01 -10.85
CA THR A 143 -9.25 -3.37 -11.22
C THR A 143 -10.46 -3.40 -12.18
N GLY A 144 -11.26 -2.34 -12.17
CA GLY A 144 -12.56 -2.31 -12.85
C GLY A 144 -13.60 -3.22 -12.19
N SER A 145 -13.34 -3.71 -10.97
CA SER A 145 -14.21 -4.59 -10.20
C SER A 145 -14.16 -4.23 -8.72
N ASN A 146 -15.32 -4.16 -8.07
CA ASN A 146 -15.42 -3.86 -6.64
C ASN A 146 -15.69 -5.12 -5.84
N ILE A 147 -14.96 -5.32 -4.74
CA ILE A 147 -15.30 -6.31 -3.71
C ILE A 147 -16.36 -5.64 -2.81
N LYS A 148 -17.61 -6.06 -2.92
CA LYS A 148 -18.70 -5.48 -2.11
C LYS A 148 -18.48 -5.76 -0.61
N ALA A 149 -19.09 -4.93 0.24
CA ALA A 149 -19.00 -5.11 1.70
C ALA A 149 -19.40 -6.52 2.15
N GLU A 150 -20.50 -7.06 1.60
CA GLU A 150 -20.98 -8.40 1.94
C GLU A 150 -19.95 -9.48 1.59
N THR A 151 -19.27 -9.35 0.44
CA THR A 151 -18.23 -10.30 0.02
C THR A 151 -17.01 -10.20 0.92
N THR A 152 -16.56 -8.99 1.24
CA THR A 152 -15.47 -8.75 2.20
C THR A 152 -15.79 -9.37 3.56
N LEU A 153 -16.99 -9.15 4.08
CA LEU A 153 -17.44 -9.70 5.36
C LEU A 153 -17.58 -11.22 5.34
N ARG A 154 -18.03 -11.80 4.21
CA ARG A 154 -18.07 -13.25 4.04
C ARG A 154 -16.66 -13.84 4.06
N ILE A 155 -15.71 -13.23 3.34
CA ILE A 155 -14.29 -13.64 3.36
C ILE A 155 -13.75 -13.55 4.79
N ALA A 156 -13.98 -12.44 5.49
CA ALA A 156 -13.52 -12.23 6.87
C ALA A 156 -14.03 -13.30 7.85
N LYS A 157 -15.22 -13.83 7.64
CA LYS A 157 -15.86 -14.85 8.51
C LYS A 157 -15.46 -16.29 8.13
N GLU A 158 -15.35 -16.58 6.85
CA GLU A 158 -15.21 -17.96 6.34
C GLU A 158 -13.77 -18.34 5.99
N VAL A 159 -12.87 -17.37 5.74
CA VAL A 159 -11.48 -17.61 5.30
C VAL A 159 -10.51 -17.21 6.39
N LYS A 160 -10.15 -18.16 7.27
CA LYS A 160 -9.38 -17.89 8.51
C LYS A 160 -8.04 -17.18 8.31
N ASN A 161 -7.33 -17.43 7.20
CA ASN A 161 -6.02 -16.82 6.93
C ASN A 161 -6.11 -15.43 6.28
N VAL A 162 -7.32 -14.91 6.04
CA VAL A 162 -7.53 -13.52 5.63
C VAL A 162 -7.78 -12.67 6.86
N ILE A 163 -6.88 -11.74 7.14
CA ILE A 163 -6.85 -10.96 8.38
C ILE A 163 -7.29 -9.51 8.22
N GLY A 164 -7.54 -9.06 7.01
CA GLY A 164 -7.96 -7.67 6.77
C GLY A 164 -8.20 -7.35 5.31
N VAL A 165 -8.66 -6.13 5.10
CA VAL A 165 -8.83 -5.52 3.77
C VAL A 165 -8.12 -4.16 3.72
N LYS A 166 -7.35 -3.92 2.63
CA LYS A 166 -7.00 -2.57 2.19
C LYS A 166 -8.12 -2.09 1.29
N GLU A 167 -8.86 -1.08 1.76
CA GLU A 167 -10.02 -0.53 1.08
C GLU A 167 -9.65 0.79 0.38
N ALA A 168 -9.72 0.80 -0.93
CA ALA A 168 -9.39 1.94 -1.79
C ALA A 168 -10.48 2.19 -2.84
N SER A 169 -11.74 1.96 -2.49
CA SER A 169 -12.88 2.27 -3.37
C SER A 169 -13.26 3.74 -3.37
N GLY A 170 -12.87 4.49 -2.33
CA GLY A 170 -13.38 5.83 -2.10
C GLY A 170 -14.82 5.87 -1.58
N ASP A 171 -15.45 4.72 -1.36
CA ASP A 171 -16.83 4.60 -0.88
C ASP A 171 -16.87 4.55 0.66
N PHE A 172 -17.17 5.70 1.27
CA PHE A 172 -17.32 5.84 2.73
C PHE A 172 -18.41 4.93 3.30
N ILE A 173 -19.51 4.73 2.57
CA ILE A 173 -20.63 3.90 3.03
C ILE A 173 -20.20 2.44 3.07
N GLN A 174 -19.49 1.96 2.04
CA GLN A 174 -18.92 0.61 2.01
C GLN A 174 -17.93 0.40 3.17
N CYS A 175 -17.03 1.36 3.41
CA CYS A 175 -16.10 1.32 4.54
C CYS A 175 -16.82 1.19 5.87
N MET A 176 -17.83 2.03 6.13
CA MET A 176 -18.65 1.97 7.36
C MET A 176 -19.36 0.62 7.53
N GLN A 177 -19.91 0.07 6.44
CA GLN A 177 -20.57 -1.25 6.49
C GLN A 177 -19.58 -2.35 6.89
N ILE A 178 -18.36 -2.32 6.34
CA ILE A 178 -17.33 -3.29 6.68
C ILE A 178 -16.91 -3.13 8.16
N VAL A 179 -16.57 -1.90 8.59
CA VAL A 179 -16.15 -1.62 9.97
C VAL A 179 -17.20 -2.05 10.99
N LYS A 180 -18.47 -1.72 10.75
CA LYS A 180 -19.58 -2.05 11.64
C LYS A 180 -19.77 -3.56 11.84
N ASN A 181 -19.54 -4.37 10.79
CA ASN A 181 -19.96 -5.78 10.75
C ASN A 181 -18.78 -6.76 10.73
N ARG A 182 -17.52 -6.26 10.72
CA ARG A 182 -16.30 -7.10 10.70
C ARG A 182 -16.15 -7.92 11.98
N PRO A 183 -15.49 -9.09 11.91
CA PRO A 183 -14.96 -9.76 13.10
C PRO A 183 -14.00 -8.84 13.86
N LYS A 184 -13.93 -8.98 15.20
CA LYS A 184 -13.17 -8.10 16.09
C LYS A 184 -11.71 -7.87 15.67
N ASP A 185 -11.04 -8.91 15.18
CA ASP A 185 -9.62 -8.87 14.83
C ASP A 185 -9.36 -8.69 13.31
N PHE A 186 -10.41 -8.46 12.51
CA PHE A 186 -10.27 -8.21 11.08
C PHE A 186 -9.94 -6.74 10.82
N LEU A 187 -8.80 -6.49 10.19
CA LEU A 187 -8.31 -5.13 9.89
C LEU A 187 -9.06 -4.51 8.72
N VAL A 188 -9.42 -3.23 8.86
CA VAL A 188 -9.87 -2.38 7.74
C VAL A 188 -8.89 -1.23 7.62
N ILE A 189 -8.14 -1.22 6.53
CA ILE A 189 -7.00 -0.34 6.29
C ILE A 189 -7.34 0.56 5.09
N SER A 190 -7.17 1.87 5.22
CA SER A 190 -7.34 2.80 4.11
C SER A 190 -6.30 2.52 3.01
N GLY A 191 -6.70 2.66 1.76
CA GLY A 191 -5.82 2.62 0.60
C GLY A 191 -5.75 3.95 -0.16
N ASP A 192 -6.28 5.04 0.44
CA ASP A 192 -6.41 6.35 -0.18
C ASP A 192 -6.00 7.45 0.81
N ASP A 193 -4.87 8.10 0.54
CA ASP A 193 -4.26 9.07 1.43
C ASP A 193 -5.15 10.29 1.69
N ASN A 194 -5.82 10.80 0.64
CA ASN A 194 -6.60 12.04 0.71
C ASN A 194 -7.80 11.94 1.66
N ILE A 195 -8.39 10.77 1.77
CA ILE A 195 -9.60 10.56 2.58
C ILE A 195 -9.34 9.79 3.87
N THR A 196 -8.09 9.42 4.14
CA THR A 196 -7.71 8.61 5.30
C THR A 196 -8.16 9.24 6.62
N LEU A 197 -7.99 10.55 6.81
CA LEU A 197 -8.45 11.25 8.02
C LEU A 197 -9.94 11.01 8.30
N GLY A 198 -10.78 11.16 7.26
CA GLY A 198 -12.23 10.92 7.38
C GLY A 198 -12.56 9.45 7.65
N LEU A 199 -11.89 8.53 6.97
CA LEU A 199 -12.08 7.09 7.16
C LEU A 199 -11.66 6.64 8.57
N MET A 200 -10.57 7.19 9.12
CA MET A 200 -10.13 6.90 10.48
C MET A 200 -11.19 7.29 11.52
N ALA A 201 -11.97 8.35 11.28
CA ALA A 201 -13.09 8.73 12.14
C ALA A 201 -14.21 7.68 12.17
N TYR A 202 -14.35 6.85 11.15
CA TYR A 202 -15.25 5.70 11.13
C TYR A 202 -14.69 4.44 11.79
N GLY A 203 -13.45 4.47 12.28
CA GLY A 203 -12.83 3.37 13.01
C GLY A 203 -12.01 2.41 12.16
N LEU A 204 -11.39 2.89 11.08
CA LEU A 204 -10.36 2.14 10.38
C LEU A 204 -9.12 1.97 11.27
N ASP A 205 -8.33 0.92 11.00
CA ASP A 205 -7.16 0.56 11.82
C ASP A 205 -5.87 1.25 11.37
N GLY A 206 -5.90 1.96 10.25
CA GLY A 206 -4.73 2.64 9.69
C GLY A 206 -4.82 2.79 8.17
N VAL A 207 -3.67 2.90 7.53
CA VAL A 207 -3.55 3.15 6.08
C VAL A 207 -2.34 2.44 5.50
N ILE A 208 -2.43 2.04 4.23
CA ILE A 208 -1.25 1.74 3.40
C ILE A 208 -1.08 2.90 2.42
N SER A 209 -0.18 3.80 2.78
CA SER A 209 0.00 5.13 2.22
C SER A 209 0.99 5.16 1.05
N VAL A 210 0.84 6.14 0.18
CA VAL A 210 1.81 6.57 -0.81
C VAL A 210 2.57 7.80 -0.31
N VAL A 211 1.87 8.83 0.17
CA VAL A 211 2.47 10.10 0.64
C VAL A 211 3.40 9.90 1.84
N GLY A 212 3.13 8.89 2.67
CA GLY A 212 3.98 8.51 3.80
C GLY A 212 5.41 8.10 3.44
N GLN A 213 5.74 7.92 2.15
CA GLN A 213 7.13 7.72 1.71
C GLN A 213 7.92 9.03 1.65
N ALA A 214 7.27 10.13 1.27
CA ALA A 214 7.90 11.44 1.20
C ALA A 214 7.88 12.15 2.56
N PHE A 215 6.76 12.06 3.27
CA PHE A 215 6.51 12.74 4.55
C PHE A 215 6.13 11.75 5.66
N PRO A 216 7.02 10.81 6.00
CA PRO A 216 6.68 9.71 6.91
C PRO A 216 6.35 10.21 8.32
N SER A 217 7.02 11.25 8.82
CA SER A 217 6.81 11.76 10.18
C SER A 217 5.43 12.40 10.31
N THR A 218 5.10 13.35 9.43
CA THR A 218 3.84 14.10 9.48
C THR A 218 2.65 13.18 9.26
N PHE A 219 2.74 12.30 8.22
CA PHE A 219 1.63 11.42 7.89
C PHE A 219 1.40 10.33 8.95
N SER A 220 2.46 9.71 9.46
CA SER A 220 2.32 8.70 10.52
C SER A 220 1.83 9.30 11.82
N GLU A 221 2.25 10.54 12.17
CA GLU A 221 1.73 11.22 13.35
C GLU A 221 0.24 11.56 13.18
N MET A 222 -0.20 12.03 12.02
CA MET A 222 -1.61 12.22 11.69
C MET A 222 -2.43 10.96 11.99
N VAL A 223 -1.98 9.80 11.49
CA VAL A 223 -2.67 8.52 11.71
C VAL A 223 -2.66 8.12 13.20
N ARG A 224 -1.56 8.31 13.92
CA ARG A 224 -1.47 8.03 15.35
C ARG A 224 -2.42 8.91 16.17
N GLN A 225 -2.56 10.19 15.81
CA GLN A 225 -3.52 11.08 16.47
C GLN A 225 -4.97 10.64 16.20
N CYS A 226 -5.30 10.20 14.98
CA CYS A 226 -6.60 9.61 14.70
C CYS A 226 -6.86 8.38 15.58
N LEU A 227 -5.88 7.48 15.73
CA LEU A 227 -6.02 6.28 16.59
C LEU A 227 -6.21 6.61 18.07
N LYS A 228 -5.71 7.76 18.53
CA LYS A 228 -5.94 8.28 19.90
C LYS A 228 -7.27 9.01 20.05
N GLY A 229 -7.98 9.31 18.95
CA GLY A 229 -9.20 10.11 18.93
C GLY A 229 -8.97 11.63 18.88
N ASP A 230 -7.73 12.09 18.74
CA ASP A 230 -7.41 13.51 18.57
C ASP A 230 -7.48 13.93 17.10
N PHE A 231 -8.70 14.08 16.61
CA PHE A 231 -8.95 14.50 15.23
C PHE A 231 -8.66 16.00 15.01
N ALA A 232 -8.55 16.80 16.04
CA ALA A 232 -8.18 18.22 15.91
C ALA A 232 -6.71 18.36 15.49
N THR A 233 -5.81 17.69 16.20
CA THR A 233 -4.38 17.64 15.84
C THR A 233 -4.17 16.92 14.51
N ALA A 234 -4.84 15.78 14.30
CA ALA A 234 -4.74 15.03 13.04
C ALA A 234 -5.13 15.86 11.81
N ARG A 235 -6.17 16.69 11.92
CA ARG A 235 -6.62 17.57 10.84
C ARG A 235 -5.58 18.63 10.47
N ASN A 236 -4.88 19.20 11.45
CA ASN A 236 -3.82 20.17 11.17
C ASN A 236 -2.67 19.52 10.39
N LEU A 237 -2.21 18.34 10.84
CA LEU A 237 -1.18 17.56 10.14
C LEU A 237 -1.62 17.14 8.72
N HIS A 238 -2.89 16.81 8.54
CA HIS A 238 -3.44 16.45 7.23
C HIS A 238 -3.35 17.65 6.26
N TYR A 239 -3.80 18.83 6.68
CA TYR A 239 -3.77 20.02 5.83
C TYR A 239 -2.36 20.56 5.56
N GLU A 240 -1.37 20.23 6.39
CA GLU A 240 0.04 20.58 6.15
C GLU A 240 0.58 19.96 4.85
N ILE A 241 0.11 18.75 4.49
CA ILE A 241 0.60 17.99 3.32
C ILE A 241 -0.48 17.69 2.27
N ASN A 242 -1.71 18.18 2.45
CA ASN A 242 -2.84 17.82 1.58
C ASN A 242 -2.61 18.23 0.12
N ASP A 243 -2.16 19.45 -0.11
CA ASP A 243 -1.93 19.97 -1.47
C ASP A 243 -0.88 19.14 -2.20
N ILE A 244 0.17 18.71 -1.50
CA ILE A 244 1.19 17.83 -2.06
C ILE A 244 0.58 16.46 -2.35
N THR A 245 -0.22 15.93 -1.43
CA THR A 245 -0.90 14.63 -1.61
C THR A 245 -1.73 14.62 -2.88
N ASP A 246 -2.52 15.66 -3.15
CA ASP A 246 -3.28 15.79 -4.40
C ASP A 246 -2.38 15.77 -5.64
N MET A 247 -1.27 16.51 -5.60
CA MET A 247 -0.31 16.57 -6.71
C MET A 247 0.36 15.23 -7.00
N LEU A 248 0.58 14.36 -5.98
CA LEU A 248 1.18 13.04 -6.16
C LEU A 248 0.36 12.13 -7.09
N PHE A 249 -0.94 12.36 -7.18
CA PHE A 249 -1.87 11.54 -7.97
C PHE A 249 -2.39 12.23 -9.24
N ALA A 250 -2.14 13.53 -9.41
CA ALA A 250 -2.72 14.35 -10.48
C ALA A 250 -2.45 13.82 -11.90
N GLU A 251 -1.27 13.28 -12.17
CA GLU A 251 -0.90 12.69 -13.45
C GLU A 251 -0.59 11.19 -13.34
N GLY A 252 -1.13 10.54 -12.30
CA GLY A 252 -0.97 9.12 -12.04
C GLY A 252 0.10 8.79 -11.00
N SER A 253 0.02 7.58 -10.48
CA SER A 253 0.94 7.05 -9.47
C SER A 253 1.61 5.79 -10.04
N PRO A 254 2.94 5.62 -9.82
CA PRO A 254 3.83 6.26 -8.84
C PRO A 254 4.66 7.45 -9.35
N ALA A 255 4.45 7.98 -10.56
CA ALA A 255 5.32 9.03 -11.11
C ALA A 255 5.43 10.27 -10.21
N GLY A 256 4.31 10.71 -9.62
CA GLY A 256 4.29 11.86 -8.70
C GLY A 256 5.11 11.63 -7.45
N ILE A 257 4.93 10.49 -6.76
CA ILE A 257 5.70 10.20 -5.53
C ILE A 257 7.19 10.00 -5.82
N LYS A 258 7.57 9.41 -6.94
CA LYS A 258 8.97 9.30 -7.34
C LYS A 258 9.60 10.66 -7.55
N TYR A 259 8.89 11.58 -8.18
CA TYR A 259 9.37 12.96 -8.30
C TYR A 259 9.48 13.67 -6.94
N ALA A 260 8.54 13.48 -6.03
CA ALA A 260 8.67 14.05 -4.68
C ALA A 260 9.93 13.54 -3.97
N LEU A 261 10.21 12.24 -4.06
CA LEU A 261 11.42 11.63 -3.50
C LEU A 261 12.72 12.11 -4.21
N GLU A 262 12.65 12.44 -5.50
CA GLU A 262 13.75 13.08 -6.23
C GLU A 262 14.02 14.49 -5.69
N VAL A 263 13.00 15.31 -5.47
CA VAL A 263 13.13 16.64 -4.87
C VAL A 263 13.75 16.57 -3.47
N LEU A 264 13.39 15.54 -2.69
CA LEU A 264 13.94 15.28 -1.37
C LEU A 264 15.36 14.64 -1.38
N GLY A 265 15.94 14.39 -2.55
CA GLY A 265 17.28 13.81 -2.69
C GLY A 265 17.41 12.35 -2.27
N ILE A 266 16.31 11.60 -2.28
CA ILE A 266 16.26 10.21 -1.82
C ILE A 266 16.53 9.24 -2.97
N CYS A 267 15.91 9.44 -4.14
CA CYS A 267 16.09 8.61 -5.35
C CYS A 267 15.91 9.45 -6.61
N GLU A 268 16.19 8.88 -7.77
CA GLU A 268 15.82 9.45 -9.06
C GLU A 268 14.34 9.17 -9.40
N GLY A 269 13.68 10.07 -10.16
CA GLY A 269 12.26 10.02 -10.46
C GLY A 269 11.85 9.07 -11.61
N HIS A 270 12.69 8.10 -11.96
CA HIS A 270 12.48 7.21 -13.11
C HIS A 270 11.34 6.19 -12.87
N VAL A 271 10.52 6.00 -13.89
CA VAL A 271 9.49 4.96 -13.96
C VAL A 271 9.74 4.07 -15.19
N ARG A 272 9.23 2.85 -15.18
CA ARG A 272 9.28 1.95 -16.35
C ARG A 272 8.03 2.11 -17.22
N LEU A 273 8.21 2.01 -18.53
CA LEU A 273 7.06 1.92 -19.45
C LEU A 273 6.10 0.78 -19.01
N PRO A 274 4.78 0.96 -19.16
CA PRO A 274 4.11 2.03 -19.92
C PRO A 274 3.92 3.35 -19.15
N LEU A 275 4.44 3.46 -17.91
CA LEU A 275 4.38 4.70 -17.16
C LEU A 275 5.39 5.70 -17.71
N ALA A 276 5.06 6.99 -17.57
CA ALA A 276 5.94 8.11 -17.92
C ALA A 276 6.10 9.06 -16.72
N GLY A 277 7.15 9.86 -16.71
CA GLY A 277 7.33 10.92 -15.72
C GLY A 277 6.24 11.97 -15.82
N ILE A 278 6.04 12.72 -14.73
CA ILE A 278 5.07 13.83 -14.69
C ILE A 278 5.53 15.02 -15.55
N SER A 279 4.58 15.88 -15.95
CA SER A 279 4.82 17.07 -16.75
C SER A 279 5.70 18.10 -16.03
N GLU A 280 6.42 18.94 -16.80
CA GLU A 280 7.21 20.05 -16.25
C GLU A 280 6.36 21.05 -15.46
N SER A 281 5.11 21.27 -15.87
CA SER A 281 4.16 22.12 -15.15
C SER A 281 3.87 21.58 -13.73
N LEU A 282 3.66 20.25 -13.61
CA LEU A 282 3.41 19.63 -12.32
C LEU A 282 4.69 19.57 -11.48
N ARG A 283 5.85 19.28 -12.08
CA ARG A 283 7.17 19.30 -11.41
C ARG A 283 7.43 20.63 -10.71
N LYS A 284 7.18 21.76 -11.42
CA LYS A 284 7.38 23.09 -10.84
C LYS A 284 6.46 23.31 -9.63
N LYS A 285 5.16 23.01 -9.75
CA LYS A 285 4.20 23.16 -8.64
C LYS A 285 4.56 22.30 -7.43
N MET A 286 4.93 21.05 -7.67
CA MET A 286 5.30 20.13 -6.59
C MET A 286 6.57 20.59 -5.86
N ARG A 287 7.60 21.09 -6.58
CA ARG A 287 8.80 21.62 -5.96
C ARG A 287 8.48 22.80 -5.06
N GLU A 288 7.71 23.79 -5.57
CA GLU A 288 7.29 24.96 -4.79
C GLU A 288 6.45 24.59 -3.55
N ALA A 289 5.70 23.49 -3.61
CA ALA A 289 4.93 23.00 -2.47
C ALA A 289 5.80 22.26 -1.45
N ILE A 290 6.72 21.40 -1.92
CA ILE A 290 7.63 20.63 -1.05
C ILE A 290 8.58 21.56 -0.29
N ASP A 291 9.08 22.63 -0.93
CA ASP A 291 9.99 23.61 -0.30
C ASP A 291 9.35 24.38 0.87
N LYS A 292 8.01 24.28 1.05
CA LYS A 292 7.27 24.96 2.14
C LYS A 292 6.99 24.05 3.35
N VAL A 293 7.20 22.75 3.21
CA VAL A 293 6.97 21.75 4.26
C VAL A 293 8.28 21.32 4.90
#